data_8676a5cbb59ffe688038bdc45996810a
#
_entry.id   8676a5cbb59ffe688038bdc45996810a
#
_cell.length_a   1.000
_cell.length_b   1.000
_cell.length_c   1.000
_cell.angle_alpha   90.00
_cell.angle_beta   90.00
_cell.angle_gamma   90.00
#
_symmetry.space_group_name_H-M   'P 1'
#
loop_
_entity.id
_entity.type
_entity.pdbx_description
1 polymer ?
#
loop_
_entity_poly.entity_id
_entity_poly.type
_entity_poly.pdbx_seq_one_letter_code
_entity_poly.pdbx_strand_id
1 'polypeptide(L)'
;MTIEQAEQFEEQELYDKAYAEYKKLLEKRPNSVELLQRTAHVAKILGLVEDAEKYFSKIVEEDKANIMAYEQLMDLFESSDRYKYYTYRGNLHVCQGQLQHAAGDFKKALDKAYEDAQRNMTRFVLAGIYTQLNKDNQAIDEYLRLIDTHEAPVEAYMLLSQIYAKEGILSSAAEILERAIKDGHESDEIKNKLAEIYISNNQTDEASKVSSDPLVQLRCLIDDEKLAEAKVKIDEMQDKYKKNPKYLSLVAQYYYTEKKFDEALDAVNEFAKFDKNSPLIYQMRALIYEEKGDSYSEHFNWAKYNLARGNKDVALNEYMFALQQKEDDKALLLTIAELLDDMNDKTHAIEFYERLSKVDLNNKKALERLGEFRESIGDYRMAIEYFEKLYCLDNRKSNVLKSLAVAYEKTKNPVKAVEFYNKYLSSSAIPDQEVISIKKKLEKLEGQAKTYSEASMEDEGLIDKIMKFFNK
;
A
#
# COMPACT_ATOMS: atom_id res chain seq x y z
N MET A 1 25.62 -30.18 -32.04
CA MET A 1 26.72 -29.82 -31.13
C MET A 1 26.14 -29.32 -29.84
N THR A 2 26.85 -29.48 -28.73
CA THR A 2 26.41 -29.12 -27.38
C THR A 2 27.08 -27.81 -26.93
N ILE A 3 26.61 -27.21 -25.88
CA ILE A 3 27.23 -26.03 -25.27
C ILE A 3 28.66 -26.32 -24.86
N GLU A 4 28.93 -27.52 -24.31
CA GLU A 4 30.26 -27.96 -23.87
C GLU A 4 31.31 -27.95 -24.99
N GLN A 5 30.89 -28.23 -26.22
CA GLN A 5 31.82 -28.16 -27.38
C GLN A 5 32.16 -26.71 -27.75
N ALA A 6 31.25 -25.79 -27.62
CA ALA A 6 31.52 -24.37 -27.87
C ALA A 6 32.40 -23.79 -26.72
N GLU A 7 32.19 -24.23 -25.48
CA GLU A 7 33.02 -23.89 -24.31
C GLU A 7 34.46 -24.40 -24.47
N GLN A 8 34.66 -25.64 -24.98
CA GLN A 8 35.99 -26.16 -25.27
C GLN A 8 36.74 -25.32 -26.29
N PHE A 9 36.05 -24.77 -27.29
CA PHE A 9 36.69 -23.86 -28.25
C PHE A 9 37.05 -22.54 -27.57
N GLU A 10 36.22 -22.02 -26.66
CA GLU A 10 36.49 -20.82 -25.88
C GLU A 10 37.71 -21.01 -24.97
N GLU A 11 37.81 -22.16 -24.25
CA GLU A 11 38.94 -22.51 -23.39
C GLU A 11 40.26 -22.68 -24.18
N GLN A 12 40.17 -23.08 -25.46
CA GLN A 12 41.31 -23.19 -26.36
C GLN A 12 41.64 -21.87 -27.08
N GLU A 13 40.99 -20.75 -26.70
CA GLU A 13 41.12 -19.44 -27.31
C GLU A 13 40.75 -19.43 -28.82
N LEU A 14 40.00 -20.43 -29.29
CA LEU A 14 39.54 -20.55 -30.69
C LEU A 14 38.21 -19.79 -30.85
N TYR A 15 38.24 -18.48 -30.56
CA TYR A 15 37.06 -17.63 -30.42
C TYR A 15 36.16 -17.58 -31.69
N ASP A 16 36.74 -17.60 -32.89
CA ASP A 16 35.96 -17.66 -34.16
C ASP A 16 35.10 -18.92 -34.23
N LYS A 17 35.64 -20.07 -33.81
CA LYS A 17 34.89 -21.34 -33.80
C LYS A 17 33.86 -21.36 -32.70
N ALA A 18 34.20 -20.89 -31.48
CA ALA A 18 33.28 -20.77 -30.37
C ALA A 18 32.09 -19.88 -30.74
N TYR A 19 32.36 -18.73 -31.35
CA TYR A 19 31.32 -17.80 -31.80
C TYR A 19 30.37 -18.44 -32.84
N ALA A 20 30.92 -19.12 -33.84
CA ALA A 20 30.11 -19.79 -34.86
C ALA A 20 29.19 -20.88 -34.25
N GLU A 21 29.68 -21.63 -33.26
CA GLU A 21 28.88 -22.66 -32.59
C GLU A 21 27.83 -22.07 -31.64
N TYR A 22 28.17 -21.04 -30.89
CA TYR A 22 27.17 -20.32 -30.04
C TYR A 22 26.03 -19.72 -30.88
N LYS A 23 26.33 -19.16 -32.06
CA LYS A 23 25.30 -18.67 -33.01
C LYS A 23 24.35 -19.76 -33.44
N LYS A 24 24.86 -20.95 -33.82
CA LYS A 24 24.02 -22.10 -34.20
C LYS A 24 23.14 -22.60 -33.02
N LEU A 25 23.65 -22.51 -31.80
CA LEU A 25 22.87 -22.86 -30.60
C LEU A 25 21.78 -21.84 -30.33
N LEU A 26 22.05 -20.54 -30.54
CA LEU A 26 21.08 -19.45 -30.41
C LEU A 26 19.96 -19.55 -31.46
N GLU A 27 20.22 -20.08 -32.68
CA GLU A 27 19.14 -20.34 -33.65
C GLU A 27 18.09 -21.31 -33.10
N LYS A 28 18.52 -22.27 -32.24
CA LYS A 28 17.63 -23.25 -31.61
C LYS A 28 17.02 -22.75 -30.29
N ARG A 29 17.70 -21.84 -29.59
CA ARG A 29 17.31 -21.30 -28.30
C ARG A 29 17.55 -19.78 -28.26
N PRO A 30 16.75 -18.99 -29.00
CA PRO A 30 17.04 -17.58 -29.26
C PRO A 30 17.00 -16.65 -28.03
N ASN A 31 16.36 -17.09 -26.95
CA ASN A 31 16.20 -16.30 -25.72
C ASN A 31 16.95 -16.90 -24.51
N SER A 32 17.90 -17.81 -24.74
CA SER A 32 18.73 -18.34 -23.65
C SER A 32 19.72 -17.28 -23.19
N VAL A 33 19.52 -16.71 -22.02
CA VAL A 33 20.37 -15.66 -21.42
C VAL A 33 21.83 -16.14 -21.34
N GLU A 34 22.07 -17.39 -20.94
CA GLU A 34 23.41 -18.00 -20.90
C GLU A 34 24.09 -17.99 -22.26
N LEU A 35 23.39 -18.45 -23.32
CA LEU A 35 23.95 -18.46 -24.68
C LEU A 35 24.16 -17.04 -25.22
N LEU A 36 23.24 -16.12 -24.92
CA LEU A 36 23.37 -14.71 -25.28
C LEU A 36 24.59 -14.09 -24.62
N GLN A 37 24.82 -14.34 -23.33
CA GLN A 37 25.98 -13.84 -22.58
C GLN A 37 27.29 -14.34 -23.17
N ARG A 38 27.42 -15.66 -23.40
CA ARG A 38 28.62 -16.25 -23.97
C ARG A 38 28.88 -15.76 -25.39
N THR A 39 27.84 -15.73 -26.23
CA THR A 39 27.98 -15.22 -27.62
C THR A 39 28.41 -13.76 -27.63
N ALA A 40 27.81 -12.92 -26.78
CA ALA A 40 28.16 -11.51 -26.66
C ALA A 40 29.60 -11.32 -26.16
N HIS A 41 30.03 -12.12 -25.18
CA HIS A 41 31.37 -12.07 -24.64
C HIS A 41 32.42 -12.42 -25.69
N VAL A 42 32.22 -13.53 -26.40
CA VAL A 42 33.13 -13.94 -27.49
C VAL A 42 33.12 -12.94 -28.65
N ALA A 43 31.96 -12.39 -29.00
CA ALA A 43 31.88 -11.31 -30.00
C ALA A 43 32.68 -10.06 -29.55
N LYS A 44 32.63 -9.68 -28.26
CA LYS A 44 33.43 -8.57 -27.70
C LYS A 44 34.93 -8.85 -27.83
N ILE A 45 35.41 -10.08 -27.54
CA ILE A 45 36.81 -10.48 -27.66
C ILE A 45 37.26 -10.40 -29.12
N LEU A 46 36.41 -10.82 -30.06
CA LEU A 46 36.69 -10.75 -31.51
C LEU A 46 36.61 -9.33 -32.10
N GLY A 47 36.22 -8.33 -31.27
CA GLY A 47 36.03 -6.96 -31.74
C GLY A 47 34.78 -6.75 -32.61
N LEU A 48 33.84 -7.70 -32.61
CA LEU A 48 32.56 -7.63 -33.31
C LEU A 48 31.56 -6.79 -32.49
N VAL A 49 31.81 -5.48 -32.46
CA VAL A 49 31.10 -4.53 -31.57
C VAL A 49 29.58 -4.55 -31.76
N GLU A 50 29.12 -4.54 -33.00
CA GLU A 50 27.68 -4.55 -33.34
C GLU A 50 26.97 -5.84 -32.86
N ASP A 51 27.63 -7.00 -33.05
CA ASP A 51 27.10 -8.28 -32.61
C ASP A 51 27.11 -8.37 -31.07
N ALA A 52 28.17 -7.91 -30.41
CA ALA A 52 28.25 -7.86 -28.97
C ALA A 52 27.14 -6.99 -28.39
N GLU A 53 26.95 -5.77 -28.92
CA GLU A 53 25.85 -4.88 -28.54
C GLU A 53 24.48 -5.57 -28.72
N LYS A 54 24.25 -6.17 -29.88
CA LYS A 54 23.00 -6.85 -30.18
C LYS A 54 22.64 -7.92 -29.15
N TYR A 55 23.60 -8.75 -28.79
CA TYR A 55 23.32 -9.85 -27.86
C TYR A 55 23.20 -9.36 -26.41
N PHE A 56 24.02 -8.41 -25.94
CA PHE A 56 23.85 -7.79 -24.62
C PHE A 56 22.55 -6.99 -24.53
N SER A 57 22.17 -6.26 -25.57
CA SER A 57 20.89 -5.54 -25.63
C SER A 57 19.71 -6.49 -25.53
N LYS A 58 19.77 -7.66 -26.18
CA LYS A 58 18.74 -8.68 -26.08
C LYS A 58 18.60 -9.23 -24.64
N ILE A 59 19.69 -9.32 -23.89
CA ILE A 59 19.64 -9.73 -22.49
C ILE A 59 18.87 -8.69 -21.64
N VAL A 60 19.13 -7.40 -21.85
CA VAL A 60 18.43 -6.34 -21.09
C VAL A 60 16.99 -6.12 -21.57
N GLU A 61 16.63 -6.54 -22.79
CA GLU A 61 15.23 -6.61 -23.22
C GLU A 61 14.45 -7.66 -22.47
N GLU A 62 15.02 -8.85 -22.25
CA GLU A 62 14.41 -9.96 -21.51
C GLU A 62 14.46 -9.73 -19.96
N ASP A 63 15.56 -9.17 -19.48
CA ASP A 63 15.77 -8.84 -18.05
C ASP A 63 16.28 -7.41 -17.91
N LYS A 64 15.35 -6.48 -17.77
CA LYS A 64 15.64 -5.04 -17.61
C LYS A 64 16.47 -4.69 -16.38
N ALA A 65 16.61 -5.59 -15.42
CA ALA A 65 17.40 -5.40 -14.21
C ALA A 65 18.80 -6.04 -14.27
N ASN A 66 19.23 -6.52 -15.44
CA ASN A 66 20.49 -7.22 -15.60
C ASN A 66 21.70 -6.27 -15.55
N ILE A 67 22.22 -6.06 -14.35
CA ILE A 67 23.36 -5.16 -14.09
C ILE A 67 24.58 -5.53 -14.93
N MET A 68 24.93 -6.82 -14.99
CA MET A 68 26.11 -7.28 -15.72
C MET A 68 26.04 -6.95 -17.21
N ALA A 69 24.87 -7.11 -17.84
CA ALA A 69 24.72 -6.79 -19.27
C ALA A 69 24.90 -5.28 -19.52
N TYR A 70 24.37 -4.42 -18.65
CA TYR A 70 24.61 -2.97 -18.74
C TYR A 70 26.07 -2.58 -18.53
N GLU A 71 26.79 -3.22 -17.60
CA GLU A 71 28.22 -3.01 -17.38
C GLU A 71 29.02 -3.37 -18.64
N GLN A 72 28.69 -4.49 -19.29
CA GLN A 72 29.35 -4.91 -20.54
C GLN A 72 29.03 -3.98 -21.71
N LEU A 73 27.81 -3.50 -21.83
CA LEU A 73 27.42 -2.50 -22.84
C LEU A 73 28.12 -1.16 -22.60
N MET A 74 28.20 -0.71 -21.36
CA MET A 74 28.93 0.51 -20.98
C MET A 74 30.41 0.41 -21.37
N ASP A 75 31.07 -0.69 -21.01
CA ASP A 75 32.46 -0.98 -21.31
C ASP A 75 32.75 -0.99 -22.84
N LEU A 76 31.82 -1.55 -23.60
CA LEU A 76 31.90 -1.66 -25.06
C LEU A 76 32.01 -0.28 -25.73
N PHE A 77 31.40 0.75 -25.16
CA PHE A 77 31.30 2.09 -25.75
C PHE A 77 32.07 3.18 -24.99
N GLU A 78 32.83 2.86 -23.94
CA GLU A 78 33.53 3.84 -23.10
C GLU A 78 34.39 4.81 -23.91
N SER A 79 35.13 4.33 -24.90
CA SER A 79 36.04 5.13 -25.73
C SER A 79 35.50 5.46 -27.13
N SER A 80 34.50 4.72 -27.63
CA SER A 80 34.07 4.77 -29.04
C SER A 80 32.79 5.59 -29.24
N ASP A 81 31.81 5.51 -28.34
CA ASP A 81 30.54 6.20 -28.46
C ASP A 81 30.06 6.73 -27.11
N ARG A 82 30.30 8.03 -26.86
CA ARG A 82 29.94 8.67 -25.59
C ARG A 82 28.43 8.77 -25.34
N TYR A 83 27.62 8.82 -26.40
CA TYR A 83 26.16 8.78 -26.24
C TYR A 83 25.70 7.43 -25.70
N LYS A 84 26.10 6.33 -26.33
CA LYS A 84 25.79 4.98 -25.89
C LYS A 84 26.32 4.70 -24.49
N TYR A 85 27.57 5.09 -24.21
CA TYR A 85 28.19 4.95 -22.90
C TYR A 85 27.33 5.57 -21.78
N TYR A 86 26.94 6.86 -21.93
CA TYR A 86 26.13 7.53 -20.91
C TYR A 86 24.70 6.96 -20.84
N THR A 87 24.13 6.53 -21.96
CA THR A 87 22.81 5.88 -21.99
C THR A 87 22.81 4.58 -21.21
N TYR A 88 23.79 3.69 -21.44
CA TYR A 88 23.88 2.43 -20.73
C TYR A 88 24.21 2.62 -19.24
N ARG A 89 25.06 3.60 -18.90
CA ARG A 89 25.36 3.96 -17.51
C ARG A 89 24.14 4.55 -16.80
N GLY A 90 23.37 5.35 -17.47
CA GLY A 90 22.10 5.87 -16.96
C GLY A 90 21.11 4.75 -16.64
N ASN A 91 20.98 3.78 -17.57
CA ASN A 91 20.14 2.60 -17.36
C ASN A 91 20.63 1.74 -16.19
N LEU A 92 21.94 1.55 -16.05
CA LEU A 92 22.55 0.86 -14.91
C LEU A 92 22.15 1.53 -13.58
N HIS A 93 22.26 2.87 -13.50
CA HIS A 93 21.85 3.62 -12.31
C HIS A 93 20.33 3.52 -12.03
N VAL A 94 19.48 3.45 -13.08
CA VAL A 94 18.05 3.17 -12.91
C VAL A 94 17.82 1.80 -12.27
N CYS A 95 18.50 0.75 -12.77
CA CYS A 95 18.41 -0.60 -12.19
C CYS A 95 18.86 -0.65 -10.73
N GLN A 96 19.84 0.18 -10.36
CA GLN A 96 20.33 0.29 -8.98
C GLN A 96 19.47 1.21 -8.09
N GLY A 97 18.38 1.79 -8.61
CA GLY A 97 17.54 2.74 -7.89
C GLY A 97 18.19 4.12 -7.68
N GLN A 98 19.32 4.40 -8.32
CA GLN A 98 20.10 5.64 -8.18
C GLN A 98 19.61 6.72 -9.16
N LEU A 99 18.32 7.09 -9.07
CA LEU A 99 17.65 7.94 -10.05
C LEU A 99 18.32 9.31 -10.28
N GLN A 100 18.96 9.89 -9.25
CA GLN A 100 19.66 11.17 -9.39
C GLN A 100 20.93 11.05 -10.26
N HIS A 101 21.68 9.96 -10.10
CA HIS A 101 22.84 9.67 -10.94
C HIS A 101 22.41 9.35 -12.38
N ALA A 102 21.32 8.57 -12.52
CA ALA A 102 20.73 8.28 -13.82
C ALA A 102 20.35 9.57 -14.58
N ALA A 103 19.67 10.52 -13.92
CA ALA A 103 19.33 11.81 -14.52
C ALA A 103 20.58 12.58 -14.97
N GLY A 104 21.67 12.54 -14.19
CA GLY A 104 22.94 13.14 -14.54
C GLY A 104 23.58 12.53 -15.77
N ASP A 105 23.47 11.21 -15.93
CA ASP A 105 24.03 10.50 -17.08
C ASP A 105 23.19 10.69 -18.34
N PHE A 106 21.85 10.65 -18.24
CA PHE A 106 20.98 10.94 -19.37
C PHE A 106 21.10 12.39 -19.85
N LYS A 107 21.39 13.37 -18.98
CA LYS A 107 21.78 14.74 -19.42
C LYS A 107 23.04 14.72 -20.25
N LYS A 108 24.09 14.00 -19.83
CA LYS A 108 25.31 13.86 -20.59
C LYS A 108 25.09 13.11 -21.90
N ALA A 109 24.22 12.11 -21.92
CA ALA A 109 23.81 11.43 -23.14
C ALA A 109 23.13 12.41 -24.10
N LEU A 110 22.19 13.22 -23.59
CA LEU A 110 21.49 14.24 -24.40
C LEU A 110 22.47 15.24 -25.03
N ASP A 111 23.49 15.67 -24.29
CA ASP A 111 24.56 16.56 -24.80
C ASP A 111 25.42 15.89 -25.89
N LYS A 112 25.48 14.57 -25.93
CA LYS A 112 26.26 13.78 -26.90
C LYS A 112 25.44 13.18 -28.03
N ALA A 113 24.10 13.31 -27.95
CA ALA A 113 23.21 12.82 -29.01
C ALA A 113 23.41 13.59 -30.31
N TYR A 114 23.65 12.87 -31.39
CA TYR A 114 23.92 13.43 -32.74
C TYR A 114 22.68 13.30 -33.66
N GLU A 115 21.75 12.42 -33.33
CA GLU A 115 20.50 12.20 -34.10
C GLU A 115 19.30 12.72 -33.28
N ASP A 116 18.26 13.19 -33.98
CA ASP A 116 17.04 13.67 -33.33
C ASP A 116 16.29 12.54 -32.64
N ALA A 117 16.28 11.34 -33.20
CA ALA A 117 15.73 10.13 -32.57
C ALA A 117 16.38 9.84 -31.20
N GLN A 118 17.72 9.95 -31.14
CA GLN A 118 18.46 9.78 -29.87
C GLN A 118 18.09 10.87 -28.84
N ARG A 119 17.99 12.13 -29.30
CA ARG A 119 17.57 13.24 -28.44
C ARG A 119 16.17 13.03 -27.88
N ASN A 120 15.23 12.65 -28.74
CA ASN A 120 13.84 12.44 -28.38
C ASN A 120 13.69 11.28 -27.38
N MET A 121 14.36 10.15 -27.65
CA MET A 121 14.36 9.01 -26.73
C MET A 121 14.96 9.36 -25.36
N THR A 122 16.10 10.06 -25.37
CA THR A 122 16.79 10.46 -24.14
C THR A 122 15.96 11.45 -23.32
N ARG A 123 15.30 12.43 -23.96
CA ARG A 123 14.38 13.36 -23.29
C ARG A 123 13.21 12.62 -22.64
N PHE A 124 12.61 11.67 -23.36
CA PHE A 124 11.51 10.88 -22.83
C PHE A 124 11.90 10.14 -21.54
N VAL A 125 13.06 9.44 -21.57
CA VAL A 125 13.57 8.74 -20.39
C VAL A 125 13.91 9.70 -19.25
N LEU A 126 14.57 10.82 -19.56
CA LEU A 126 14.97 11.82 -18.58
C LEU A 126 13.75 12.46 -17.90
N ALA A 127 12.72 12.80 -18.67
CA ALA A 127 11.46 13.32 -18.14
C ALA A 127 10.78 12.31 -17.21
N GLY A 128 10.75 11.01 -17.58
CA GLY A 128 10.24 9.96 -16.73
C GLY A 128 11.00 9.81 -15.41
N ILE A 129 12.33 9.94 -15.44
CA ILE A 129 13.16 9.94 -14.22
C ILE A 129 12.86 11.16 -13.34
N TYR A 130 12.67 12.35 -13.93
CA TYR A 130 12.31 13.54 -13.17
C TYR A 130 10.93 13.41 -12.51
N THR A 131 9.96 12.80 -13.20
CA THR A 131 8.65 12.49 -12.63
C THR A 131 8.77 11.58 -11.40
N GLN A 132 9.59 10.51 -11.47
CA GLN A 132 9.85 9.62 -10.34
C GLN A 132 10.57 10.32 -9.17
N LEU A 133 11.38 11.33 -9.46
CA LEU A 133 12.06 12.16 -8.46
C LEU A 133 11.19 13.28 -7.88
N ASN A 134 9.91 13.37 -8.28
CA ASN A 134 8.99 14.48 -7.97
C ASN A 134 9.56 15.86 -8.36
N LYS A 135 10.31 15.92 -9.45
CA LYS A 135 10.87 17.15 -10.05
C LYS A 135 9.98 17.59 -11.22
N ASP A 136 8.72 17.86 -10.91
CA ASP A 136 7.67 18.06 -11.91
C ASP A 136 8.02 19.15 -12.92
N ASN A 137 8.56 20.31 -12.52
CA ASN A 137 9.00 21.37 -13.43
C ASN A 137 10.04 20.89 -14.47
N GLN A 138 11.02 20.07 -14.04
CA GLN A 138 12.05 19.54 -14.95
C GLN A 138 11.47 18.50 -15.90
N ALA A 139 10.53 17.69 -15.42
CA ALA A 139 9.81 16.73 -16.26
C ALA A 139 8.98 17.44 -17.32
N ILE A 140 8.25 18.49 -16.94
CA ILE A 140 7.46 19.33 -17.86
C ILE A 140 8.32 19.90 -18.96
N ASP A 141 9.48 20.51 -18.62
CA ASP A 141 10.39 21.10 -19.59
C ASP A 141 10.87 20.09 -20.65
N GLU A 142 11.25 18.86 -20.22
CA GLU A 142 11.73 17.85 -21.16
C GLU A 142 10.58 17.26 -22.00
N TYR A 143 9.39 17.05 -21.41
CA TYR A 143 8.22 16.58 -22.18
C TYR A 143 7.76 17.63 -23.20
N LEU A 144 7.72 18.92 -22.86
CA LEU A 144 7.34 19.99 -23.79
C LEU A 144 8.30 20.05 -24.98
N ARG A 145 9.62 20.02 -24.71
CA ARG A 145 10.63 20.00 -25.78
C ARG A 145 10.52 18.78 -26.68
N LEU A 146 10.09 17.62 -26.11
CA LEU A 146 9.86 16.41 -26.87
C LEU A 146 8.61 16.56 -27.75
N ILE A 147 7.52 17.04 -27.20
CA ILE A 147 6.24 17.26 -27.90
C ILE A 147 6.40 18.30 -29.03
N ASP A 148 7.26 19.30 -28.85
CA ASP A 148 7.55 20.32 -29.88
C ASP A 148 8.20 19.74 -31.15
N THR A 149 8.72 18.52 -31.12
CA THR A 149 9.23 17.84 -32.31
C THR A 149 8.14 17.23 -33.19
N HIS A 150 6.90 17.14 -32.72
CA HIS A 150 5.76 16.43 -33.35
C HIS A 150 6.02 14.93 -33.61
N GLU A 151 7.08 14.37 -33.03
CA GLU A 151 7.46 12.96 -33.09
C GLU A 151 7.40 12.29 -31.72
N ALA A 152 6.81 12.94 -30.75
CA ALA A 152 6.68 12.44 -29.40
C ALA A 152 5.77 11.20 -29.34
N PRO A 153 6.12 10.17 -28.57
CA PRO A 153 5.21 9.05 -28.34
C PRO A 153 3.98 9.53 -27.54
N VAL A 154 2.86 8.86 -27.74
CA VAL A 154 1.59 9.20 -27.07
C VAL A 154 1.69 9.25 -25.56
N GLU A 155 2.53 8.39 -24.99
CA GLU A 155 2.80 8.33 -23.56
C GLU A 155 3.36 9.65 -23.01
N ALA A 156 4.14 10.40 -23.81
CA ALA A 156 4.67 11.70 -23.39
C ALA A 156 3.56 12.72 -23.15
N TYR A 157 2.58 12.78 -24.05
CA TYR A 157 1.40 13.65 -23.89
C TYR A 157 0.57 13.23 -22.66
N MET A 158 0.34 11.94 -22.50
CA MET A 158 -0.44 11.41 -21.37
C MET A 158 0.23 11.70 -20.03
N LEU A 159 1.54 11.48 -19.92
CA LEU A 159 2.30 11.72 -18.69
C LEU A 159 2.36 13.23 -18.37
N LEU A 160 2.60 14.08 -19.37
CA LEU A 160 2.61 15.54 -19.17
C LEU A 160 1.23 16.06 -18.74
N SER A 161 0.17 15.60 -19.39
CA SER A 161 -1.20 15.94 -19.00
C SER A 161 -1.51 15.50 -17.57
N GLN A 162 -1.03 14.31 -17.17
CA GLN A 162 -1.19 13.81 -15.81
C GLN A 162 -0.44 14.68 -14.77
N ILE A 163 0.75 15.17 -15.10
CA ILE A 163 1.51 16.09 -14.22
C ILE A 163 0.71 17.39 -14.04
N TYR A 164 0.23 18.02 -15.10
CA TYR A 164 -0.57 19.23 -15.01
C TYR A 164 -1.88 19.02 -14.23
N ALA A 165 -2.55 17.87 -14.43
CA ALA A 165 -3.77 17.55 -13.70
C ALA A 165 -3.49 17.34 -12.19
N LYS A 166 -2.36 16.72 -11.82
CA LYS A 166 -1.90 16.56 -10.44
C LYS A 166 -1.65 17.92 -9.77
N GLU A 167 -1.11 18.88 -10.50
CA GLU A 167 -0.87 20.25 -10.04
C GLU A 167 -2.14 21.12 -10.02
N GLY A 168 -3.28 20.58 -10.49
CA GLY A 168 -4.54 21.31 -10.58
C GLY A 168 -4.65 22.25 -11.78
N ILE A 169 -3.71 22.22 -12.73
CA ILE A 169 -3.68 23.06 -13.94
C ILE A 169 -4.44 22.35 -15.06
N LEU A 170 -5.77 22.21 -14.88
CA LEU A 170 -6.62 21.40 -15.75
C LEU A 170 -6.68 21.91 -17.19
N SER A 171 -6.62 23.22 -17.41
CA SER A 171 -6.61 23.80 -18.76
C SER A 171 -5.39 23.38 -19.57
N SER A 172 -4.19 23.44 -18.98
CA SER A 172 -2.98 22.96 -19.65
C SER A 172 -2.99 21.45 -19.85
N ALA A 173 -3.54 20.70 -18.90
CA ALA A 173 -3.70 19.25 -19.04
C ALA A 173 -4.58 18.88 -20.25
N ALA A 174 -5.67 19.61 -20.47
CA ALA A 174 -6.54 19.43 -21.63
C ALA A 174 -5.83 19.81 -22.94
N GLU A 175 -5.17 20.99 -22.98
CA GLU A 175 -4.43 21.47 -24.15
C GLU A 175 -3.38 20.46 -24.65
N ILE A 176 -2.68 19.78 -23.75
CA ILE A 176 -1.70 18.75 -24.11
C ILE A 176 -2.37 17.55 -24.78
N LEU A 177 -3.54 17.10 -24.31
CA LEU A 177 -4.25 15.98 -24.94
C LEU A 177 -4.92 16.37 -26.25
N GLU A 178 -5.42 17.62 -26.37
CA GLU A 178 -5.88 18.18 -27.64
C GLU A 178 -4.75 18.19 -28.68
N ARG A 179 -3.55 18.59 -28.23
CA ARG A 179 -2.36 18.56 -29.08
C ARG A 179 -1.99 17.15 -29.50
N ALA A 180 -2.10 16.15 -28.62
CA ALA A 180 -1.90 14.74 -28.98
C ALA A 180 -2.83 14.32 -30.14
N ILE A 181 -4.11 14.67 -30.05
CA ILE A 181 -5.09 14.38 -31.11
C ILE A 181 -4.70 15.08 -32.42
N LYS A 182 -4.27 16.34 -32.36
CA LYS A 182 -3.83 17.12 -33.52
C LYS A 182 -2.57 16.56 -34.16
N ASP A 183 -1.64 16.01 -33.37
CA ASP A 183 -0.41 15.39 -33.83
C ASP A 183 -0.63 13.94 -34.33
N GLY A 184 -1.88 13.47 -34.40
CA GLY A 184 -2.28 12.20 -35.01
C GLY A 184 -2.46 11.04 -34.03
N HIS A 185 -2.36 11.26 -32.71
CA HIS A 185 -2.56 10.26 -31.67
C HIS A 185 -4.03 10.14 -31.25
N GLU A 186 -4.94 10.06 -32.19
CA GLU A 186 -6.37 9.96 -31.89
C GLU A 186 -6.75 8.53 -31.50
N SER A 187 -7.12 8.32 -30.23
CA SER A 187 -7.64 7.07 -29.69
C SER A 187 -8.77 7.33 -28.69
N ASP A 188 -9.61 6.30 -28.47
CA ASP A 188 -10.66 6.38 -27.45
C ASP A 188 -10.09 6.63 -26.05
N GLU A 189 -8.89 6.10 -25.75
CA GLU A 189 -8.22 6.32 -24.48
C GLU A 189 -7.90 7.80 -24.24
N ILE A 190 -7.31 8.48 -25.23
CA ILE A 190 -7.00 9.91 -25.16
C ILE A 190 -8.26 10.73 -25.06
N LYS A 191 -9.27 10.43 -25.88
CA LYS A 191 -10.55 11.13 -25.87
C LYS A 191 -11.24 11.00 -24.52
N ASN A 192 -11.26 9.82 -23.95
CA ASN A 192 -11.85 9.59 -22.63
C ASN A 192 -11.07 10.31 -21.54
N LYS A 193 -9.73 10.32 -21.61
CA LYS A 193 -8.89 11.04 -20.66
C LYS A 193 -9.10 12.55 -20.75
N LEU A 194 -9.16 13.09 -21.97
CA LEU A 194 -9.47 14.50 -22.21
C LEU A 194 -10.86 14.87 -21.68
N ALA A 195 -11.86 14.02 -21.91
CA ALA A 195 -13.19 14.22 -21.38
C ALA A 195 -13.24 14.21 -19.84
N GLU A 196 -12.47 13.31 -19.17
CA GLU A 196 -12.33 13.32 -17.71
C GLU A 196 -11.76 14.66 -17.20
N ILE A 197 -10.77 15.23 -17.90
CA ILE A 197 -10.17 16.52 -17.56
C ILE A 197 -11.18 17.65 -17.78
N TYR A 198 -11.90 17.65 -18.89
CA TYR A 198 -12.97 18.63 -19.14
C TYR A 198 -14.05 18.60 -18.07
N ILE A 199 -14.52 17.40 -17.67
CA ILE A 199 -15.47 17.25 -16.57
C ILE A 199 -14.91 17.82 -15.27
N SER A 200 -13.65 17.54 -14.97
CA SER A 200 -12.98 18.06 -13.76
C SER A 200 -12.81 19.59 -13.81
N ASN A 201 -12.81 20.17 -15.00
CA ASN A 201 -12.76 21.61 -15.26
C ASN A 201 -14.14 22.25 -15.46
N ASN A 202 -15.24 21.54 -15.15
CA ASN A 202 -16.64 21.95 -15.36
C ASN A 202 -16.99 22.28 -16.83
N GLN A 203 -16.36 21.60 -17.78
CA GLN A 203 -16.57 21.75 -19.23
C GLN A 203 -17.26 20.49 -19.79
N THR A 204 -18.49 20.23 -19.32
CA THR A 204 -19.25 19.02 -19.65
C THR A 204 -19.69 18.96 -21.12
N ASP A 205 -19.96 20.13 -21.74
CA ASP A 205 -20.27 20.18 -23.16
C ASP A 205 -19.10 19.75 -24.05
N GLU A 206 -17.88 20.18 -23.72
CA GLU A 206 -16.66 19.77 -24.42
C GLU A 206 -16.37 18.29 -24.19
N ALA A 207 -16.53 17.80 -22.97
CA ALA A 207 -16.37 16.40 -22.63
C ALA A 207 -17.31 15.50 -23.43
N SER A 208 -18.58 15.89 -23.56
CA SER A 208 -19.59 15.13 -24.30
C SER A 208 -19.34 15.10 -25.81
N LYS A 209 -18.69 16.12 -26.37
CA LYS A 209 -18.32 16.18 -27.80
C LYS A 209 -17.10 15.31 -28.11
N VAL A 210 -16.17 15.19 -27.17
CA VAL A 210 -14.89 14.49 -27.38
C VAL A 210 -15.04 13.00 -27.19
N SER A 211 -15.78 12.54 -26.18
CA SER A 211 -15.89 11.12 -25.86
C SER A 211 -17.26 10.55 -26.21
N SER A 212 -17.26 9.41 -26.90
CA SER A 212 -18.45 8.59 -27.16
C SER A 212 -18.68 7.51 -26.08
N ASP A 213 -17.85 7.44 -25.04
CA ASP A 213 -18.02 6.47 -23.95
C ASP A 213 -19.36 6.70 -23.25
N PRO A 214 -20.25 5.69 -23.19
CA PRO A 214 -21.53 5.84 -22.53
C PRO A 214 -21.45 6.28 -21.06
N LEU A 215 -20.37 5.90 -20.34
CA LEU A 215 -20.18 6.30 -18.95
C LEU A 215 -19.82 7.80 -18.84
N VAL A 216 -18.98 8.30 -19.74
CA VAL A 216 -18.66 9.74 -19.82
C VAL A 216 -19.92 10.55 -20.16
N GLN A 217 -20.68 10.10 -21.15
CA GLN A 217 -21.94 10.74 -21.55
C GLN A 217 -22.95 10.77 -20.40
N LEU A 218 -23.09 9.66 -19.67
CA LEU A 218 -23.98 9.58 -18.51
C LEU A 218 -23.52 10.58 -17.42
N ARG A 219 -22.22 10.65 -17.16
CA ARG A 219 -21.68 11.59 -16.18
C ARG A 219 -21.96 13.04 -16.55
N CYS A 220 -21.73 13.43 -17.80
CA CYS A 220 -22.04 14.78 -18.27
C CYS A 220 -23.52 15.13 -18.07
N LEU A 221 -24.44 14.19 -18.38
CA LEU A 221 -25.88 14.42 -18.19
C LEU A 221 -26.25 14.60 -16.71
N ILE A 222 -25.58 13.90 -15.79
CA ILE A 222 -25.81 14.03 -14.35
C ILE A 222 -25.23 15.37 -13.85
N ASP A 223 -24.00 15.69 -14.23
CA ASP A 223 -23.32 16.92 -13.79
C ASP A 223 -24.02 18.20 -14.36
N ASP A 224 -24.63 18.09 -15.54
CA ASP A 224 -25.48 19.14 -16.13
C ASP A 224 -26.91 19.17 -15.57
N GLU A 225 -27.26 18.31 -14.62
CA GLU A 225 -28.61 18.14 -14.07
C GLU A 225 -29.69 17.79 -15.14
N LYS A 226 -29.29 17.24 -16.28
CA LYS A 226 -30.21 16.72 -17.33
C LYS A 226 -30.78 15.35 -16.92
N LEU A 227 -31.46 15.31 -15.75
CA LEU A 227 -31.83 14.08 -15.06
C LEU A 227 -32.80 13.19 -15.84
N ALA A 228 -33.69 13.77 -16.67
CA ALA A 228 -34.60 13.00 -17.52
C ALA A 228 -33.82 12.20 -18.59
N GLU A 229 -32.83 12.79 -19.24
CA GLU A 229 -31.99 12.15 -20.24
C GLU A 229 -31.04 11.16 -19.59
N ALA A 230 -30.47 11.51 -18.42
CA ALA A 230 -29.65 10.61 -17.62
C ALA A 230 -30.41 9.31 -17.22
N LYS A 231 -31.68 9.42 -16.84
CA LYS A 231 -32.52 8.26 -16.52
C LYS A 231 -32.68 7.32 -17.71
N VAL A 232 -33.00 7.86 -18.88
CA VAL A 232 -33.13 7.05 -20.11
C VAL A 232 -31.80 6.29 -20.36
N LYS A 233 -30.69 7.00 -20.26
CA LYS A 233 -29.38 6.40 -20.49
C LYS A 233 -29.01 5.33 -19.43
N ILE A 234 -29.36 5.54 -18.16
CA ILE A 234 -29.21 4.54 -17.10
C ILE A 234 -29.97 3.27 -17.46
N ASP A 235 -31.25 3.40 -17.89
CA ASP A 235 -32.09 2.25 -18.21
C ASP A 235 -31.55 1.48 -19.44
N GLU A 236 -31.06 2.17 -20.46
CA GLU A 236 -30.40 1.56 -21.63
C GLU A 236 -29.11 0.81 -21.27
N MET A 237 -28.37 1.31 -20.29
CA MET A 237 -27.07 0.77 -19.89
C MET A 237 -27.17 -0.37 -18.84
N GLN A 238 -28.28 -0.49 -18.14
CA GLN A 238 -28.44 -1.33 -16.97
C GLN A 238 -28.00 -2.78 -17.22
N ASP A 239 -28.47 -3.42 -18.29
CA ASP A 239 -28.18 -4.82 -18.56
C ASP A 239 -26.68 -5.08 -18.80
N LYS A 240 -26.02 -4.16 -19.51
CA LYS A 240 -24.61 -4.26 -19.87
C LYS A 240 -23.68 -3.91 -18.71
N TYR A 241 -24.03 -2.91 -17.90
CA TYR A 241 -23.14 -2.30 -16.92
C TYR A 241 -23.50 -2.57 -15.45
N LYS A 242 -24.53 -3.39 -15.16
CA LYS A 242 -25.04 -3.67 -13.79
C LYS A 242 -23.98 -4.17 -12.77
N LYS A 243 -22.80 -4.62 -13.23
CA LYS A 243 -21.68 -5.04 -12.38
C LYS A 243 -20.47 -4.12 -12.50
N ASN A 244 -20.59 -3.04 -13.25
CA ASN A 244 -19.48 -2.09 -13.45
C ASN A 244 -19.46 -1.07 -12.30
N PRO A 245 -18.37 -0.98 -11.51
CA PRO A 245 -18.29 -0.05 -10.39
C PRO A 245 -18.48 1.42 -10.79
N LYS A 246 -17.91 1.86 -11.93
CA LYS A 246 -18.08 3.24 -12.42
C LYS A 246 -19.53 3.55 -12.75
N TYR A 247 -20.26 2.62 -13.40
CA TYR A 247 -21.67 2.80 -13.68
C TYR A 247 -22.50 2.90 -12.39
N LEU A 248 -22.26 1.98 -11.43
CA LEU A 248 -23.00 1.98 -10.17
C LEU A 248 -22.77 3.25 -9.35
N SER A 249 -21.55 3.79 -9.37
CA SER A 249 -21.27 5.09 -8.73
C SER A 249 -22.02 6.24 -9.40
N LEU A 250 -22.14 6.25 -10.73
CA LEU A 250 -22.93 7.24 -11.45
C LEU A 250 -24.43 7.11 -11.18
N VAL A 251 -24.94 5.89 -11.09
CA VAL A 251 -26.35 5.66 -10.69
C VAL A 251 -26.61 6.19 -9.28
N ALA A 252 -25.69 6.00 -8.36
CA ALA A 252 -25.80 6.55 -7.01
C ALA A 252 -25.75 8.09 -7.02
N GLN A 253 -24.86 8.69 -7.82
CA GLN A 253 -24.78 10.14 -8.00
C GLN A 253 -26.09 10.69 -8.63
N TYR A 254 -26.65 10.01 -9.63
CA TYR A 254 -27.93 10.36 -10.23
C TYR A 254 -29.05 10.44 -9.18
N TYR A 255 -29.22 9.39 -8.37
CA TYR A 255 -30.25 9.39 -7.33
C TYR A 255 -29.98 10.43 -6.23
N TYR A 256 -28.71 10.69 -5.89
CA TYR A 256 -28.36 11.75 -4.98
C TYR A 256 -28.78 13.15 -5.51
N THR A 257 -28.49 13.43 -6.79
CA THR A 257 -28.90 14.69 -7.44
C THR A 257 -30.45 14.81 -7.56
N GLU A 258 -31.15 13.70 -7.79
CA GLU A 258 -32.61 13.64 -7.72
C GLU A 258 -33.19 13.77 -6.30
N LYS A 259 -32.33 13.86 -5.27
CA LYS A 259 -32.68 13.85 -3.82
C LYS A 259 -33.44 12.59 -3.38
N LYS A 260 -33.25 11.48 -4.09
CA LYS A 260 -33.75 10.16 -3.74
C LYS A 260 -32.68 9.41 -2.93
N PHE A 261 -32.55 9.82 -1.66
CA PHE A 261 -31.44 9.40 -0.82
C PHE A 261 -31.42 7.91 -0.45
N ASP A 262 -32.58 7.29 -0.35
CA ASP A 262 -32.68 5.85 -0.05
C ASP A 262 -32.22 5.02 -1.26
N GLU A 263 -32.67 5.37 -2.46
CA GLU A 263 -32.24 4.75 -3.72
C GLU A 263 -30.74 5.02 -3.99
N ALA A 264 -30.25 6.20 -3.61
CA ALA A 264 -28.82 6.49 -3.69
C ALA A 264 -27.99 5.57 -2.77
N LEU A 265 -28.45 5.35 -1.52
CA LEU A 265 -27.80 4.43 -0.59
C LEU A 265 -27.83 2.98 -1.13
N ASP A 266 -28.93 2.54 -1.71
CA ASP A 266 -29.04 1.23 -2.33
C ASP A 266 -28.03 1.07 -3.49
N ALA A 267 -27.92 2.07 -4.34
CA ALA A 267 -26.94 2.09 -5.43
C ALA A 267 -25.49 2.08 -4.91
N VAL A 268 -25.19 2.82 -3.84
CA VAL A 268 -23.88 2.76 -3.16
C VAL A 268 -23.62 1.38 -2.57
N ASN A 269 -24.64 0.72 -2.02
CA ASN A 269 -24.49 -0.62 -1.47
C ASN A 269 -24.23 -1.65 -2.58
N GLU A 270 -24.88 -1.52 -3.76
CA GLU A 270 -24.54 -2.34 -4.92
C GLU A 270 -23.12 -2.06 -5.43
N PHE A 271 -22.70 -0.80 -5.52
CA PHE A 271 -21.33 -0.42 -5.87
C PHE A 271 -20.31 -1.11 -4.93
N ALA A 272 -20.55 -1.08 -3.62
CA ALA A 272 -19.67 -1.67 -2.61
C ALA A 272 -19.49 -3.20 -2.74
N LYS A 273 -20.37 -3.91 -3.44
CA LYS A 273 -20.22 -5.36 -3.71
C LYS A 273 -19.09 -5.65 -4.71
N PHE A 274 -18.84 -4.73 -5.62
CA PHE A 274 -17.87 -4.89 -6.71
C PHE A 274 -16.56 -4.15 -6.48
N ASP A 275 -16.56 -3.09 -5.66
CA ASP A 275 -15.36 -2.35 -5.27
C ASP A 275 -15.39 -2.02 -3.77
N LYS A 276 -15.05 -3.02 -2.95
CA LYS A 276 -15.17 -2.94 -1.47
C LYS A 276 -14.24 -1.91 -0.82
N ASN A 277 -13.14 -1.57 -1.47
CA ASN A 277 -12.09 -0.74 -0.88
C ASN A 277 -12.10 0.70 -1.41
N SER A 278 -13.03 1.05 -2.28
CA SER A 278 -13.12 2.39 -2.84
C SER A 278 -13.46 3.44 -1.78
N PRO A 279 -12.62 4.46 -1.57
CA PRO A 279 -12.95 5.58 -0.69
C PRO A 279 -14.25 6.28 -1.11
N LEU A 280 -14.58 6.27 -2.40
CA LEU A 280 -15.78 6.90 -2.94
C LEU A 280 -17.08 6.38 -2.30
N ILE A 281 -17.12 5.11 -1.88
CA ILE A 281 -18.27 4.54 -1.16
C ILE A 281 -18.56 5.33 0.12
N TYR A 282 -17.52 5.60 0.90
CA TYR A 282 -17.66 6.31 2.16
C TYR A 282 -17.98 7.78 1.93
N GLN A 283 -17.36 8.41 0.93
CA GLN A 283 -17.66 9.78 0.53
C GLN A 283 -19.14 9.94 0.15
N MET A 284 -19.64 9.09 -0.74
CA MET A 284 -21.04 9.15 -1.18
C MET A 284 -22.01 8.91 -0.02
N ARG A 285 -21.73 7.93 0.85
CA ARG A 285 -22.55 7.71 2.05
C ARG A 285 -22.55 8.92 2.98
N ALA A 286 -21.39 9.54 3.22
CA ALA A 286 -21.30 10.72 4.05
C ALA A 286 -22.17 11.86 3.52
N LEU A 287 -22.04 12.21 2.24
CA LEU A 287 -22.86 13.24 1.58
C LEU A 287 -24.36 12.93 1.64
N ILE A 288 -24.77 11.67 1.43
CA ILE A 288 -26.16 11.26 1.52
C ILE A 288 -26.68 11.41 2.96
N TYR A 289 -25.90 11.02 3.98
CA TYR A 289 -26.32 11.15 5.39
C TYR A 289 -26.32 12.59 5.88
N GLU A 290 -25.44 13.45 5.35
CA GLU A 290 -25.47 14.90 5.57
C GLU A 290 -26.82 15.47 5.11
N GLU A 291 -27.27 15.20 3.90
CA GLU A 291 -28.56 15.65 3.37
C GLU A 291 -29.77 15.03 4.12
N LYS A 292 -29.61 13.82 4.66
CA LYS A 292 -30.63 13.18 5.50
C LYS A 292 -30.65 13.72 6.94
N GLY A 293 -29.66 14.52 7.35
CA GLY A 293 -29.50 15.04 8.72
C GLY A 293 -29.08 13.96 9.74
N ASP A 294 -28.55 12.83 9.31
CA ASP A 294 -27.98 11.80 10.20
C ASP A 294 -26.50 12.07 10.47
N SER A 295 -26.24 12.98 11.40
CA SER A 295 -24.90 13.44 11.74
C SER A 295 -23.97 12.32 12.25
N TYR A 296 -24.51 11.30 12.92
CA TYR A 296 -23.70 10.14 13.32
C TYR A 296 -23.15 9.39 12.10
N SER A 297 -24.03 9.02 11.17
CA SER A 297 -23.65 8.26 9.98
C SER A 297 -22.80 9.09 9.02
N GLU A 298 -23.05 10.39 8.91
CA GLU A 298 -22.24 11.35 8.16
C GLU A 298 -20.78 11.32 8.63
N HIS A 299 -20.53 11.70 9.88
CA HIS A 299 -19.18 11.77 10.45
C HIS A 299 -18.49 10.39 10.46
N PHE A 300 -19.24 9.33 10.75
CA PHE A 300 -18.70 7.97 10.71
C PHE A 300 -18.18 7.59 9.30
N ASN A 301 -18.88 7.97 8.25
CA ASN A 301 -18.44 7.71 6.89
C ASN A 301 -17.32 8.65 6.42
N TRP A 302 -17.33 9.93 6.86
CA TRP A 302 -16.18 10.84 6.63
C TRP A 302 -14.90 10.32 7.29
N ALA A 303 -15.00 9.77 8.49
CA ALA A 303 -13.87 9.14 9.17
C ALA A 303 -13.31 7.96 8.32
N LYS A 304 -14.17 7.07 7.85
CA LYS A 304 -13.77 5.94 7.00
C LYS A 304 -13.15 6.39 5.68
N TYR A 305 -13.70 7.43 5.06
CA TYR A 305 -13.12 8.03 3.86
C TYR A 305 -11.69 8.51 4.10
N ASN A 306 -11.49 9.25 5.19
CA ASN A 306 -10.17 9.77 5.55
C ASN A 306 -9.17 8.67 5.92
N LEU A 307 -9.59 7.61 6.62
CA LEU A 307 -8.76 6.43 6.87
C LEU A 307 -8.31 5.75 5.58
N ALA A 308 -9.23 5.57 4.64
CA ALA A 308 -8.90 4.97 3.34
C ALA A 308 -7.88 5.80 2.53
N ARG A 309 -7.77 7.10 2.83
CA ARG A 309 -6.78 8.02 2.25
C ARG A 309 -5.50 8.18 3.09
N GLY A 310 -5.42 7.51 4.24
CA GLY A 310 -4.27 7.59 5.14
C GLY A 310 -4.27 8.82 6.07
N ASN A 311 -5.34 9.64 6.08
CA ASN A 311 -5.47 10.85 6.89
C ASN A 311 -6.00 10.51 8.30
N LYS A 312 -5.17 9.86 9.13
CA LYS A 312 -5.58 9.33 10.44
C LYS A 312 -6.07 10.40 11.42
N ASP A 313 -5.41 11.57 11.47
CA ASP A 313 -5.78 12.66 12.37
C ASP A 313 -7.17 13.22 12.06
N VAL A 314 -7.46 13.41 10.76
CA VAL A 314 -8.78 13.88 10.32
C VAL A 314 -9.84 12.82 10.62
N ALA A 315 -9.52 11.54 10.35
CA ALA A 315 -10.44 10.44 10.64
C ALA A 315 -10.76 10.33 12.14
N LEU A 316 -9.78 10.53 13.01
CA LEU A 316 -9.98 10.55 14.45
C LEU A 316 -10.97 11.67 14.87
N ASN A 317 -10.78 12.87 14.35
CA ASN A 317 -11.68 13.99 14.63
C ASN A 317 -13.12 13.70 14.18
N GLU A 318 -13.28 13.13 13.00
CA GLU A 318 -14.59 12.73 12.47
C GLU A 318 -15.25 11.64 13.35
N TYR A 319 -14.50 10.62 13.78
CA TYR A 319 -15.02 9.64 14.73
C TYR A 319 -15.41 10.26 16.09
N MET A 320 -14.66 11.27 16.56
CA MET A 320 -15.01 12.00 17.78
C MET A 320 -16.32 12.77 17.62
N PHE A 321 -16.59 13.40 16.47
CA PHE A 321 -17.87 14.04 16.18
C PHE A 321 -19.02 13.01 16.12
N ALA A 322 -18.81 11.86 15.49
CA ALA A 322 -19.79 10.77 15.50
C ALA A 322 -20.08 10.29 16.94
N LEU A 323 -19.04 10.16 17.78
CA LEU A 323 -19.19 9.70 19.15
C LEU A 323 -19.99 10.67 20.02
N GLN A 324 -19.94 11.98 19.74
CA GLN A 324 -20.78 12.97 20.44
C GLN A 324 -22.27 12.72 20.23
N GLN A 325 -22.67 12.09 19.12
CA GLN A 325 -24.07 11.73 18.84
C GLN A 325 -24.50 10.44 19.54
N LYS A 326 -23.54 9.54 19.83
CA LYS A 326 -23.78 8.25 20.51
C LYS A 326 -22.60 7.93 21.42
N GLU A 327 -22.57 8.56 22.60
CA GLU A 327 -21.43 8.53 23.52
C GLU A 327 -21.03 7.13 23.99
N ASP A 328 -21.98 6.20 24.05
CA ASP A 328 -21.79 4.82 24.52
C ASP A 328 -21.74 3.78 23.38
N ASP A 329 -21.49 4.21 22.15
CA ASP A 329 -21.32 3.27 21.03
C ASP A 329 -20.05 2.44 21.20
N LYS A 330 -20.25 1.17 21.59
CA LYS A 330 -19.18 0.23 21.89
C LYS A 330 -18.23 0.00 20.71
N ALA A 331 -18.79 -0.09 19.50
CA ALA A 331 -18.01 -0.33 18.29
C ALA A 331 -17.15 0.89 17.94
N LEU A 332 -17.71 2.08 18.08
CA LEU A 332 -17.01 3.33 17.82
C LEU A 332 -15.93 3.62 18.86
N LEU A 333 -16.24 3.41 20.16
CA LEU A 333 -15.25 3.51 21.24
C LEU A 333 -14.04 2.59 20.98
N LEU A 334 -14.29 1.34 20.58
CA LEU A 334 -13.22 0.40 20.21
C LEU A 334 -12.42 0.90 19.00
N THR A 335 -13.11 1.37 17.96
CA THR A 335 -12.46 1.87 16.73
C THR A 335 -11.55 3.06 17.02
N ILE A 336 -11.99 4.01 17.85
CA ILE A 336 -11.19 5.17 18.25
C ILE A 336 -9.97 4.74 19.08
N ALA A 337 -10.16 3.83 20.05
CA ALA A 337 -9.08 3.33 20.87
C ALA A 337 -8.00 2.62 20.03
N GLU A 338 -8.42 1.77 19.08
CA GLU A 338 -7.51 1.07 18.16
C GLU A 338 -6.80 2.03 17.18
N LEU A 339 -7.49 3.06 16.71
CA LEU A 339 -6.88 4.09 15.87
C LEU A 339 -5.81 4.89 16.62
N LEU A 340 -6.07 5.25 17.87
CA LEU A 340 -5.09 5.93 18.73
C LEU A 340 -3.88 5.05 19.03
N ASP A 341 -4.10 3.74 19.27
CA ASP A 341 -3.01 2.77 19.41
C ASP A 341 -2.13 2.72 18.12
N ASP A 342 -2.77 2.70 16.95
CA ASP A 342 -2.09 2.68 15.66
C ASP A 342 -1.33 3.99 15.34
N MET A 343 -1.79 5.10 15.93
CA MET A 343 -1.10 6.41 15.93
C MET A 343 -0.01 6.52 17.02
N ASN A 344 0.17 5.46 17.82
CA ASN A 344 1.07 5.42 18.99
C ASN A 344 0.72 6.41 20.12
N ASP A 345 -0.52 6.89 20.17
CA ASP A 345 -1.05 7.73 21.25
C ASP A 345 -1.67 6.86 22.35
N LYS A 346 -0.80 6.19 23.11
CA LYS A 346 -1.21 5.24 24.16
C LYS A 346 -2.01 5.89 25.26
N THR A 347 -1.74 7.14 25.58
CA THR A 347 -2.40 7.86 26.68
C THR A 347 -3.89 8.02 26.41
N HIS A 348 -4.24 8.58 25.27
CA HIS A 348 -5.64 8.73 24.89
C HIS A 348 -6.30 7.39 24.54
N ALA A 349 -5.57 6.45 23.93
CA ALA A 349 -6.11 5.11 23.66
C ALA A 349 -6.63 4.44 24.95
N ILE A 350 -5.88 4.54 26.07
CA ILE A 350 -6.29 3.97 27.36
C ILE A 350 -7.56 4.62 27.91
N GLU A 351 -7.74 5.92 27.76
CA GLU A 351 -8.97 6.61 28.16
C GLU A 351 -10.20 6.04 27.44
N PHE A 352 -10.08 5.76 26.15
CA PHE A 352 -11.17 5.16 25.35
C PHE A 352 -11.39 3.68 25.71
N TYR A 353 -10.34 2.91 25.99
CA TYR A 353 -10.50 1.54 26.51
C TYR A 353 -11.16 1.53 27.90
N GLU A 354 -10.86 2.50 28.77
CA GLU A 354 -11.54 2.63 30.06
C GLU A 354 -13.03 2.98 29.89
N ARG A 355 -13.37 3.90 28.97
CA ARG A 355 -14.77 4.18 28.62
C ARG A 355 -15.47 2.94 28.11
N LEU A 356 -14.84 2.23 27.15
CA LEU A 356 -15.37 1.00 26.58
C LEU A 356 -15.58 -0.08 27.65
N SER A 357 -14.65 -0.24 28.60
CA SER A 357 -14.78 -1.22 29.69
C SER A 357 -15.93 -0.96 30.66
N LYS A 358 -16.45 0.29 30.70
CA LYS A 358 -17.62 0.65 31.50
C LYS A 358 -18.92 0.28 30.78
N VAL A 359 -19.00 0.45 29.48
CA VAL A 359 -20.20 0.15 28.68
C VAL A 359 -20.22 -1.29 28.15
N ASP A 360 -19.07 -1.95 28.07
CA ASP A 360 -18.90 -3.34 27.70
C ASP A 360 -17.89 -4.06 28.60
N LEU A 361 -18.39 -4.54 29.74
CA LEU A 361 -17.61 -5.16 30.81
C LEU A 361 -16.81 -6.39 30.35
N ASN A 362 -17.22 -7.02 29.26
CA ASN A 362 -16.66 -8.26 28.73
C ASN A 362 -15.86 -8.02 27.44
N ASN A 363 -15.55 -6.79 27.09
CA ASN A 363 -14.76 -6.48 25.91
C ASN A 363 -13.33 -6.99 26.07
N LYS A 364 -13.01 -8.09 25.43
CA LYS A 364 -11.69 -8.76 25.55
C LYS A 364 -10.53 -7.85 25.20
N LYS A 365 -10.69 -7.00 24.17
CA LYS A 365 -9.63 -6.11 23.71
C LYS A 365 -9.36 -5.00 24.73
N ALA A 366 -10.42 -4.38 25.26
CA ALA A 366 -10.30 -3.37 26.30
C ALA A 366 -9.63 -3.93 27.56
N LEU A 367 -10.09 -5.10 28.03
CA LEU A 367 -9.51 -5.76 29.20
C LEU A 367 -8.02 -6.10 29.00
N GLU A 368 -7.64 -6.55 27.82
CA GLU A 368 -6.25 -6.86 27.48
C GLU A 368 -5.38 -5.60 27.53
N ARG A 369 -5.79 -4.55 26.80
CA ARG A 369 -5.02 -3.30 26.71
C ARG A 369 -4.92 -2.57 28.04
N LEU A 370 -6.00 -2.58 28.85
CA LEU A 370 -5.97 -2.01 30.19
C LEU A 370 -5.06 -2.81 31.13
N GLY A 371 -5.10 -4.13 31.06
CA GLY A 371 -4.19 -5.00 31.81
C GLY A 371 -2.73 -4.76 31.46
N GLU A 372 -2.39 -4.74 30.17
CA GLU A 372 -1.03 -4.44 29.67
C GLU A 372 -0.54 -3.04 30.09
N PHE A 373 -1.40 -2.05 30.02
CA PHE A 373 -1.08 -0.69 30.46
C PHE A 373 -0.79 -0.64 31.95
N ARG A 374 -1.66 -1.23 32.79
CA ARG A 374 -1.47 -1.27 34.25
C ARG A 374 -0.21 -2.05 34.63
N GLU A 375 0.09 -3.13 33.93
CA GLU A 375 1.35 -3.88 34.10
C GLU A 375 2.56 -3.00 33.77
N SER A 376 2.53 -2.24 32.68
CA SER A 376 3.63 -1.39 32.21
C SER A 376 3.99 -0.26 33.18
N ILE A 377 3.01 0.28 33.91
CA ILE A 377 3.21 1.32 34.94
C ILE A 377 3.44 0.74 36.33
N GLY A 378 3.51 -0.58 36.46
CA GLY A 378 3.76 -1.27 37.72
C GLY A 378 2.55 -1.40 38.66
N ASP A 379 1.34 -1.04 38.20
CA ASP A 379 0.11 -1.26 38.94
C ASP A 379 -0.40 -2.69 38.79
N TYR A 380 0.36 -3.62 39.34
CA TYR A 380 0.09 -5.06 39.20
C TYR A 380 -1.23 -5.50 39.84
N ARG A 381 -1.75 -4.76 40.79
CA ARG A 381 -3.07 -5.08 41.40
C ARG A 381 -4.20 -4.88 40.40
N MET A 382 -4.24 -3.71 39.78
CA MET A 382 -5.25 -3.44 38.77
C MET A 382 -5.02 -4.30 37.52
N ALA A 383 -3.77 -4.59 37.15
CA ALA A 383 -3.47 -5.50 36.06
C ALA A 383 -4.07 -6.90 36.26
N ILE A 384 -3.96 -7.45 37.50
CA ILE A 384 -4.57 -8.73 37.88
C ILE A 384 -6.08 -8.71 37.66
N GLU A 385 -6.76 -7.63 38.11
CA GLU A 385 -8.22 -7.54 37.96
C GLU A 385 -8.66 -7.64 36.50
N TYR A 386 -7.98 -6.93 35.59
CA TYR A 386 -8.29 -6.96 34.19
C TYR A 386 -7.93 -8.31 33.54
N PHE A 387 -6.77 -8.86 33.86
CA PHE A 387 -6.34 -10.13 33.31
C PHE A 387 -7.13 -11.33 33.86
N GLU A 388 -7.58 -11.32 35.13
CA GLU A 388 -8.46 -12.35 35.64
C GLU A 388 -9.83 -12.33 34.92
N LYS A 389 -10.41 -11.15 34.72
CA LYS A 389 -11.64 -11.02 33.91
C LYS A 389 -11.43 -11.57 32.51
N LEU A 390 -10.31 -11.22 31.87
CA LEU A 390 -9.99 -11.69 30.52
C LEU A 390 -9.76 -13.20 30.50
N TYR A 391 -9.09 -13.76 31.52
CA TYR A 391 -8.88 -15.18 31.67
C TYR A 391 -10.20 -15.96 31.84
N CYS A 392 -11.14 -15.42 32.58
CA CYS A 392 -12.49 -16.02 32.69
C CYS A 392 -13.22 -16.08 31.34
N LEU A 393 -12.99 -15.10 30.45
CA LEU A 393 -13.58 -15.04 29.11
C LEU A 393 -12.82 -15.88 28.07
N ASP A 394 -11.53 -16.10 28.29
CA ASP A 394 -10.64 -16.82 27.38
C ASP A 394 -9.42 -17.39 28.10
N ASN A 395 -9.57 -18.57 28.63
CA ASN A 395 -8.56 -19.24 29.48
C ASN A 395 -7.37 -19.85 28.70
N ARG A 396 -7.37 -19.75 27.35
CA ARG A 396 -6.31 -20.34 26.48
C ARG A 396 -5.28 -19.34 26.01
N LYS A 397 -5.44 -18.07 26.32
CA LYS A 397 -4.56 -17.00 25.86
C LYS A 397 -3.23 -17.03 26.64
N SER A 398 -2.16 -17.53 26.03
CA SER A 398 -0.88 -17.78 26.70
C SER A 398 -0.22 -16.50 27.24
N ASN A 399 -0.33 -15.35 26.53
CA ASN A 399 0.17 -14.06 27.02
C ASN A 399 -0.52 -13.62 28.33
N VAL A 400 -1.84 -13.83 28.44
CA VAL A 400 -2.60 -13.50 29.65
C VAL A 400 -2.14 -14.35 30.85
N LEU A 401 -1.89 -15.64 30.61
CA LEU A 401 -1.37 -16.55 31.64
C LEU A 401 0.01 -16.09 32.15
N LYS A 402 0.89 -15.65 31.24
CA LYS A 402 2.19 -15.11 31.58
C LYS A 402 2.09 -13.80 32.37
N SER A 403 1.28 -12.86 31.91
CA SER A 403 1.07 -11.56 32.58
C SER A 403 0.47 -11.77 33.98
N LEU A 404 -0.51 -12.67 34.15
CA LEU A 404 -1.04 -13.02 35.46
C LEU A 404 0.05 -13.61 36.39
N ALA A 405 0.86 -14.54 35.88
CA ALA A 405 1.94 -15.12 36.66
C ALA A 405 2.94 -14.05 37.15
N VAL A 406 3.35 -13.15 36.26
CA VAL A 406 4.26 -12.03 36.57
C VAL A 406 3.61 -11.07 37.57
N ALA A 407 2.36 -10.69 37.35
CA ALA A 407 1.66 -9.75 38.22
C ALA A 407 1.47 -10.33 39.66
N TYR A 408 1.15 -11.61 39.76
CA TYR A 408 1.09 -12.28 41.06
C TYR A 408 2.45 -12.44 41.75
N GLU A 409 3.52 -12.68 40.99
CA GLU A 409 4.90 -12.66 41.48
C GLU A 409 5.23 -11.29 42.09
N LYS A 410 4.92 -10.21 41.38
CA LYS A 410 5.18 -8.82 41.78
C LYS A 410 4.33 -8.38 43.02
N THR A 411 3.13 -8.88 43.13
CA THR A 411 2.25 -8.62 44.27
C THR A 411 2.51 -9.54 45.47
N LYS A 412 3.58 -10.34 45.41
CA LYS A 412 3.99 -11.26 46.50
C LYS A 412 2.93 -12.33 46.84
N ASN A 413 2.21 -12.82 45.83
CA ASN A 413 1.33 -13.98 45.93
C ASN A 413 1.97 -15.19 45.19
N PRO A 414 2.91 -15.89 45.86
CA PRO A 414 3.65 -16.94 45.18
C PRO A 414 2.80 -18.17 44.81
N VAL A 415 1.71 -18.43 45.55
CA VAL A 415 0.79 -19.55 45.27
C VAL A 415 0.13 -19.38 43.87
N LYS A 416 -0.49 -18.23 43.66
CA LYS A 416 -1.11 -17.93 42.34
C LYS A 416 -0.07 -17.75 41.25
N ALA A 417 1.09 -17.17 41.56
CA ALA A 417 2.19 -17.06 40.58
C ALA A 417 2.61 -18.43 40.05
N VAL A 418 2.84 -19.41 40.95
CA VAL A 418 3.19 -20.78 40.56
C VAL A 418 2.08 -21.43 39.74
N GLU A 419 0.81 -21.26 40.13
CA GLU A 419 -0.33 -21.80 39.39
C GLU A 419 -0.35 -21.29 37.93
N PHE A 420 -0.22 -19.97 37.73
CA PHE A 420 -0.32 -19.38 36.39
C PHE A 420 0.94 -19.63 35.55
N TYR A 421 2.14 -19.70 36.14
CA TYR A 421 3.33 -20.12 35.40
C TYR A 421 3.23 -21.56 34.92
N ASN A 422 2.69 -22.50 35.74
CA ASN A 422 2.46 -23.87 35.31
C ASN A 422 1.41 -23.97 34.19
N LYS A 423 0.32 -23.20 34.29
CA LYS A 423 -0.67 -23.11 33.19
C LYS A 423 -0.03 -22.55 31.91
N TYR A 424 0.82 -21.53 32.03
CA TYR A 424 1.54 -20.99 30.90
C TYR A 424 2.46 -22.01 30.25
N LEU A 425 3.27 -22.72 31.03
CA LEU A 425 4.14 -23.77 30.53
C LEU A 425 3.42 -24.98 29.90
N SER A 426 2.15 -25.17 30.25
CA SER A 426 1.27 -26.16 29.63
C SER A 426 0.65 -25.70 28.32
N SER A 427 0.79 -24.42 27.97
CA SER A 427 0.31 -23.89 26.70
C SER A 427 1.30 -24.21 25.58
N SER A 428 0.79 -24.35 24.34
CA SER A 428 1.62 -24.68 23.17
C SER A 428 2.48 -23.48 22.70
N ALA A 429 3.69 -23.78 22.17
CA ALA A 429 4.58 -22.85 21.45
C ALA A 429 5.33 -21.80 22.31
N ILE A 430 5.94 -22.25 23.42
CA ILE A 430 6.85 -21.40 24.22
C ILE A 430 8.30 -21.66 23.77
N PRO A 431 9.13 -20.63 23.55
CA PRO A 431 10.54 -20.79 23.24
C PRO A 431 11.31 -21.52 24.35
N ASP A 432 12.21 -22.44 24.01
CA ASP A 432 12.96 -23.26 24.96
C ASP A 432 13.73 -22.46 26.03
N GLN A 433 14.33 -21.32 25.63
CA GLN A 433 15.02 -20.41 26.55
C GLN A 433 14.08 -19.80 27.60
N GLU A 434 12.84 -19.52 27.22
CA GLU A 434 11.82 -18.98 28.12
C GLU A 434 11.35 -20.07 29.10
N VAL A 435 11.12 -21.27 28.61
CA VAL A 435 10.79 -22.46 29.45
C VAL A 435 11.85 -22.68 30.52
N ILE A 436 13.14 -22.64 30.17
CA ILE A 436 14.24 -22.79 31.12
C ILE A 436 14.23 -21.68 32.19
N SER A 437 14.04 -20.43 31.76
CA SER A 437 13.96 -19.26 32.63
C SER A 437 12.83 -19.36 33.64
N ILE A 438 11.64 -19.76 33.18
CA ILE A 438 10.45 -19.91 34.04
C ILE A 438 10.61 -21.08 34.99
N LYS A 439 11.14 -22.22 34.58
CA LYS A 439 11.40 -23.36 35.48
C LYS A 439 12.33 -22.99 36.63
N LYS A 440 13.39 -22.22 36.35
CA LYS A 440 14.30 -21.72 37.39
C LYS A 440 13.61 -20.77 38.37
N LYS A 441 12.66 -19.94 37.88
CA LYS A 441 11.84 -19.08 38.74
C LYS A 441 10.86 -19.89 39.57
N LEU A 442 10.26 -20.95 39.02
CA LEU A 442 9.31 -21.81 39.73
C LEU A 442 9.94 -22.49 40.91
N GLU A 443 11.17 -23.03 40.79
CA GLU A 443 11.92 -23.67 41.92
C GLU A 443 12.00 -22.74 43.14
N LYS A 444 12.25 -21.44 42.91
CA LYS A 444 12.30 -20.42 43.97
C LYS A 444 10.93 -20.10 44.55
N LEU A 445 9.92 -19.92 43.64
CA LEU A 445 8.57 -19.54 44.00
C LEU A 445 7.83 -20.66 44.73
N GLU A 446 8.07 -21.94 44.42
CA GLU A 446 7.47 -23.08 45.11
C GLU A 446 7.89 -23.14 46.59
N GLY A 447 9.18 -22.84 46.90
CA GLY A 447 9.65 -22.69 48.29
C GLY A 447 8.90 -21.55 49.03
N GLN A 448 8.73 -20.41 48.39
CA GLN A 448 7.99 -19.27 48.98
C GLN A 448 6.48 -19.58 49.11
N ALA A 449 5.89 -20.31 48.17
CA ALA A 449 4.49 -20.71 48.20
C ALA A 449 4.17 -21.62 49.38
N LYS A 450 5.05 -22.57 49.74
CA LYS A 450 4.90 -23.42 50.90
C LYS A 450 4.88 -22.60 52.20
N THR A 451 5.88 -21.73 52.39
CA THR A 451 5.96 -20.87 53.55
C THR A 451 4.75 -19.90 53.67
N TYR A 452 4.27 -19.39 52.53
CA TYR A 452 3.09 -18.53 52.49
C TYR A 452 1.80 -19.27 52.88
N SER A 453 1.62 -20.52 52.45
CA SER A 453 0.47 -21.35 52.78
C SER A 453 0.47 -21.76 54.24
N GLU A 454 1.64 -22.07 54.79
CA GLU A 454 1.81 -22.42 56.23
C GLU A 454 1.44 -21.20 57.10
N ALA A 455 1.94 -20.01 56.77
CA ALA A 455 1.61 -18.79 57.52
C ALA A 455 0.12 -18.42 57.45
N SER A 456 -0.54 -18.59 56.26
CA SER A 456 -1.96 -18.31 56.11
C SER A 456 -2.84 -19.29 56.89
N MET A 457 -2.47 -20.55 57.01
CA MET A 457 -3.19 -21.52 57.83
C MET A 457 -3.04 -21.22 59.34
N GLU A 458 -1.88 -20.73 59.77
CA GLU A 458 -1.70 -20.29 61.18
C GLU A 458 -2.57 -19.06 61.50
N ASP A 459 -2.68 -18.08 60.59
CA ASP A 459 -3.52 -16.91 60.77
C ASP A 459 -5.03 -17.25 60.80
N GLU A 460 -5.51 -18.16 59.93
CA GLU A 460 -6.90 -18.63 59.95
C GLU A 460 -7.18 -19.41 61.25
N GLY A 461 -6.25 -20.21 61.72
CA GLY A 461 -6.34 -20.92 62.99
C GLY A 461 -6.40 -19.96 64.21
N LEU A 462 -5.70 -18.82 64.13
CA LEU A 462 -5.71 -17.78 65.15
C LEU A 462 -7.03 -17.02 65.13
N ILE A 463 -7.57 -16.63 63.95
CA ILE A 463 -8.88 -15.97 63.79
C ILE A 463 -9.98 -16.88 64.31
N ASP A 464 -9.96 -18.16 64.03
CA ASP A 464 -10.95 -19.12 64.54
C ASP A 464 -10.90 -19.28 66.08
N LYS A 465 -9.69 -19.22 66.67
CA LYS A 465 -9.51 -19.16 68.13
C LYS A 465 -10.02 -17.86 68.73
N ILE A 466 -9.80 -16.72 68.12
CA ILE A 466 -10.28 -15.42 68.54
C ILE A 466 -11.82 -15.36 68.43
N MET A 467 -12.41 -15.84 67.35
CA MET A 467 -13.86 -15.91 67.18
C MET A 467 -14.54 -16.83 68.19
N LYS A 468 -13.91 -17.96 68.55
CA LYS A 468 -14.36 -18.85 69.63
C LYS A 468 -14.22 -18.24 71.03
N PHE A 469 -13.25 -17.32 71.19
CA PHE A 469 -13.10 -16.60 72.48
C PHE A 469 -14.18 -15.49 72.70
N PHE A 470 -14.58 -14.79 71.62
CA PHE A 470 -15.63 -13.77 71.65
C PHE A 470 -17.05 -14.33 71.62
N ASN A 471 -17.23 -15.63 71.27
CA ASN A 471 -18.55 -16.28 71.31
C ASN A 471 -18.79 -17.12 72.60
N LYS A 472 -17.90 -17.02 73.60
CA LYS A 472 -18.08 -17.50 74.95
C LYS A 472 -18.34 -16.29 75.87
#